data_b6afb328a74bd69187020339f4784125
#
_entry.id   b6afb328a74bd69187020339f4784125
#
_cell.length_a   1.000
_cell.length_b   1.000
_cell.length_c   1.000
_cell.angle_alpha   90.00
_cell.angle_beta   90.00
_cell.angle_gamma   90.00
#
_symmetry.space_group_name_H-M   'P 1'
#
loop_
_entity.id
_entity.type
_entity.pdbx_description
1 polymer ?
#
loop_
_entity_poly.entity_id
_entity_poly.type
_entity_poly.pdbx_seq_one_letter_code
_entity_poly.pdbx_strand_id
1 'polypeptide(L)'
;PLVLFMHDMGVLSADTKATLLQGNGAISFATPEEQAKHEAFVLAPQYSKQVVDDKGNITNDLDATVNLIRDYLLTKYSIDDKRIYATGQSMGGMMAIVMNYKYPELFAASYLVACQWNEKEVAPMAKNNLWIMVSTGDEKAYPGMNAITSELIKKGATVTREAWKADYTNEQFLEAARKVISQKSNIKYTTFEKGTNPYLAKNANPGSEHAGTWKVAYNIPGVKDWMFSQSKQ
;
A
#
# COMPACT_ATOMS: atom_id res chain seq x y z
N PRO A 1 15.52 7.84 -2.98
CA PRO A 1 14.24 7.11 -3.16
C PRO A 1 13.07 8.05 -3.45
N LEU A 2 11.98 7.49 -4.04
CA LEU A 2 10.69 8.14 -4.20
C LEU A 2 9.59 7.24 -3.64
N VAL A 3 8.72 7.78 -2.80
CA VAL A 3 7.49 7.12 -2.34
C VAL A 3 6.29 7.76 -3.04
N LEU A 4 5.54 6.98 -3.80
CA LEU A 4 4.23 7.35 -4.32
C LEU A 4 3.16 6.90 -3.32
N PHE A 5 2.44 7.84 -2.73
CA PHE A 5 1.26 7.58 -1.92
C PHE A 5 -0.01 7.96 -2.66
N MET A 6 -1.00 7.08 -2.69
CA MET A 6 -2.30 7.31 -3.33
C MET A 6 -3.43 7.19 -2.31
N HIS A 7 -4.29 8.21 -2.25
CA HIS A 7 -5.38 8.31 -1.27
C HIS A 7 -6.59 7.43 -1.63
N ASP A 8 -7.46 7.20 -0.65
CA ASP A 8 -8.74 6.52 -0.85
C ASP A 8 -9.82 7.44 -1.49
N MET A 9 -10.95 6.84 -1.85
CA MET A 9 -12.07 7.55 -2.48
C MET A 9 -12.71 8.60 -1.56
N GLY A 10 -12.53 8.51 -0.23
CA GLY A 10 -13.14 9.44 0.73
C GLY A 10 -12.56 10.85 0.70
N VAL A 11 -11.42 11.08 0.04
CA VAL A 11 -10.76 12.39 -0.07
C VAL A 11 -10.66 12.91 -1.50
N LEU A 12 -11.52 12.45 -2.40
CA LEU A 12 -11.64 13.05 -3.73
C LEU A 12 -11.94 14.55 -3.61
N SER A 13 -11.09 15.39 -4.21
CA SER A 13 -11.18 16.84 -4.07
C SER A 13 -10.40 17.56 -5.15
N ALA A 14 -10.81 18.77 -5.48
CA ALA A 14 -10.01 19.73 -6.24
C ALA A 14 -8.97 20.46 -5.37
N ASP A 15 -9.10 20.41 -4.04
CA ASP A 15 -8.09 20.95 -3.13
C ASP A 15 -6.89 20.00 -3.06
N THR A 16 -5.76 20.44 -3.58
CA THR A 16 -4.51 19.65 -3.62
C THR A 16 -3.95 19.29 -2.25
N LYS A 17 -4.47 19.87 -1.16
CA LYS A 17 -4.05 19.57 0.20
C LYS A 17 -4.88 18.45 0.86
N ALA A 18 -6.01 18.05 0.26
CA ALA A 18 -6.93 17.11 0.89
C ALA A 18 -6.26 15.78 1.26
N THR A 19 -5.42 15.22 0.38
CA THR A 19 -4.67 13.99 0.65
C THR A 19 -3.71 14.13 1.84
N LEU A 20 -3.14 15.31 2.07
CA LEU A 20 -2.24 15.58 3.20
C LEU A 20 -3.02 15.77 4.50
N LEU A 21 -4.20 16.42 4.43
CA LEU A 21 -5.06 16.68 5.59
C LEU A 21 -5.78 15.43 6.10
N GLN A 22 -5.90 14.38 5.27
CA GLN A 22 -6.45 13.10 5.71
C GLN A 22 -5.64 12.46 6.84
N GLY A 23 -4.36 12.80 6.94
CA GLY A 23 -3.43 12.24 7.91
C GLY A 23 -2.90 10.86 7.52
N ASN A 24 -2.02 10.31 8.33
CA ASN A 24 -1.34 9.01 8.17
C ASN A 24 -0.59 8.83 6.86
N GLY A 25 -1.17 8.32 5.83
CA GLY A 25 -0.60 7.94 4.56
C GLY A 25 0.66 8.73 4.13
N ALA A 26 0.49 9.76 3.29
CA ALA A 26 1.62 10.56 2.79
C ALA A 26 2.45 11.20 3.90
N ILE A 27 1.80 11.76 4.92
CA ILE A 27 2.47 12.48 6.01
C ILE A 27 3.37 11.54 6.80
N SER A 28 3.01 10.27 6.98
CA SER A 28 3.82 9.31 7.72
C SER A 28 5.19 9.04 7.10
N PHE A 29 5.37 9.31 5.81
CA PHE A 29 6.67 9.24 5.12
C PHE A 29 7.43 10.58 5.11
N ALA A 30 6.77 11.67 5.46
CA ALA A 30 7.33 13.03 5.39
C ALA A 30 7.65 13.64 6.76
N THR A 31 7.42 12.90 7.87
CA THR A 31 7.78 13.42 9.20
C THR A 31 9.29 13.55 9.34
N PRO A 32 9.79 14.50 10.14
CA PRO A 32 11.24 14.66 10.38
C PRO A 32 11.90 13.36 10.86
N GLU A 33 11.22 12.59 11.72
CA GLU A 33 11.73 11.33 12.28
C GLU A 33 11.86 10.26 11.20
N GLU A 34 10.88 10.17 10.29
CA GLU A 34 10.93 9.21 9.19
C GLU A 34 11.97 9.60 8.16
N GLN A 35 12.04 10.88 7.80
CA GLN A 35 13.03 11.40 6.86
C GLN A 35 14.47 11.26 7.40
N ALA A 36 14.68 11.34 8.72
CA ALA A 36 15.98 11.09 9.31
C ALA A 36 16.44 9.61 9.19
N LYS A 37 15.50 8.68 9.07
CA LYS A 37 15.77 7.24 8.87
C LYS A 37 15.84 6.87 7.38
N HIS A 38 14.89 7.39 6.62
CA HIS A 38 14.64 7.02 5.22
C HIS A 38 14.40 8.28 4.40
N GLU A 39 15.47 9.02 4.14
CA GLU A 39 15.41 10.21 3.29
C GLU A 39 14.80 9.83 1.91
N ALA A 40 13.69 10.47 1.54
CA ALA A 40 12.98 10.19 0.30
C ALA A 40 12.13 11.38 -0.16
N PHE A 41 11.95 11.50 -1.46
CA PHE A 41 10.87 12.30 -2.01
C PHE A 41 9.53 11.59 -1.74
N VAL A 42 8.49 12.36 -1.42
CA VAL A 42 7.13 11.84 -1.23
C VAL A 42 6.21 12.50 -2.23
N LEU A 43 5.69 11.73 -3.17
CA LEU A 43 4.70 12.15 -4.14
C LEU A 43 3.32 11.71 -3.66
N ALA A 44 2.44 12.65 -3.38
CA ALA A 44 1.06 12.39 -2.96
C ALA A 44 0.07 13.11 -3.90
N PRO A 45 -0.24 12.55 -5.08
CA PRO A 45 -1.19 13.15 -6.00
C PRO A 45 -2.57 13.29 -5.36
N GLN A 46 -3.25 14.39 -5.66
CA GLN A 46 -4.65 14.59 -5.32
C GLN A 46 -5.52 14.34 -6.56
N TYR A 47 -6.42 13.39 -6.44
CA TYR A 47 -7.38 13.08 -7.49
C TYR A 47 -8.73 13.75 -7.19
N SER A 48 -9.30 14.45 -8.16
CA SER A 48 -10.60 15.09 -8.03
C SER A 48 -11.76 14.15 -8.37
N LYS A 49 -11.46 13.03 -9.02
CA LYS A 49 -12.43 12.00 -9.43
C LYS A 49 -11.88 10.62 -9.12
N GLN A 50 -12.78 9.64 -9.08
CA GLN A 50 -12.41 8.24 -8.92
C GLN A 50 -11.54 7.78 -10.09
N VAL A 51 -10.38 7.20 -9.78
CA VAL A 51 -9.39 6.76 -10.79
C VAL A 51 -9.60 5.31 -11.18
N VAL A 52 -9.94 4.47 -10.20
CA VAL A 52 -10.27 3.04 -10.41
C VAL A 52 -11.50 2.68 -9.60
N ASP A 53 -12.26 1.67 -10.04
CA ASP A 53 -13.46 1.20 -9.32
C ASP A 53 -13.52 -0.33 -9.22
N ASP A 54 -14.49 -0.84 -8.43
CA ASP A 54 -14.72 -2.27 -8.21
C ASP A 54 -15.22 -3.02 -9.48
N LYS A 55 -15.54 -2.31 -10.57
CA LYS A 55 -15.94 -2.90 -11.86
C LYS A 55 -14.77 -3.08 -12.80
N GLY A 56 -13.55 -2.67 -12.38
CA GLY A 56 -12.34 -2.74 -13.19
C GLY A 56 -12.17 -1.54 -14.13
N ASN A 57 -12.95 -0.46 -13.97
CA ASN A 57 -12.73 0.75 -14.75
C ASN A 57 -11.46 1.45 -14.25
N ILE A 58 -10.65 1.95 -15.20
CA ILE A 58 -9.40 2.68 -14.96
C ILE A 58 -9.44 3.95 -15.81
N THR A 59 -9.18 5.11 -15.20
CA THR A 59 -9.07 6.37 -15.93
C THR A 59 -7.64 6.67 -16.35
N ASN A 60 -7.46 7.63 -17.25
CA ASN A 60 -6.14 8.08 -17.71
C ASN A 60 -5.29 8.71 -16.60
N ASP A 61 -5.88 9.11 -15.48
CA ASP A 61 -5.15 9.69 -14.35
C ASP A 61 -4.14 8.71 -13.75
N LEU A 62 -4.39 7.40 -13.85
CA LEU A 62 -3.43 6.38 -13.45
C LEU A 62 -2.15 6.44 -14.29
N ASP A 63 -2.29 6.40 -15.62
CA ASP A 63 -1.15 6.45 -16.52
C ASP A 63 -0.48 7.84 -16.50
N ALA A 64 -1.26 8.91 -16.32
CA ALA A 64 -0.72 10.26 -16.11
C ALA A 64 0.17 10.34 -14.86
N THR A 65 -0.19 9.66 -13.77
CA THR A 65 0.65 9.57 -12.56
C THR A 65 1.96 8.84 -12.84
N VAL A 66 1.93 7.74 -13.60
CA VAL A 66 3.14 7.01 -14.01
C VAL A 66 4.03 7.87 -14.89
N ASN A 67 3.46 8.56 -15.88
CA ASN A 67 4.18 9.46 -16.78
C ASN A 67 4.79 10.65 -16.01
N LEU A 68 4.09 11.21 -15.03
CA LEU A 68 4.64 12.24 -14.15
C LEU A 68 5.93 11.76 -13.48
N ILE A 69 5.96 10.52 -12.99
CA ILE A 69 7.18 9.97 -12.38
C ILE A 69 8.28 9.80 -13.44
N ARG A 70 7.99 9.10 -14.54
CA ARG A 70 8.99 8.69 -15.54
C ARG A 70 9.53 9.86 -16.36
N ASP A 71 8.64 10.72 -16.85
CA ASP A 71 8.97 11.71 -17.85
C ASP A 71 9.35 13.06 -17.24
N TYR A 72 8.93 13.33 -15.99
CA TYR A 72 9.21 14.60 -15.35
C TYR A 72 10.04 14.45 -14.08
N LEU A 73 9.57 13.70 -13.06
CA LEU A 73 10.23 13.69 -11.75
C LEU A 73 11.63 13.08 -11.82
N LEU A 74 11.80 11.95 -12.52
CA LEU A 74 13.11 11.30 -12.67
C LEU A 74 14.10 12.15 -13.49
N THR A 75 13.62 13.04 -14.34
CA THR A 75 14.49 13.94 -15.12
C THR A 75 14.79 15.24 -14.39
N LYS A 76 13.90 15.67 -13.49
CA LYS A 76 13.97 16.97 -12.81
C LYS A 76 14.69 16.91 -11.46
N TYR A 77 14.59 15.78 -10.75
CA TYR A 77 15.12 15.61 -9.40
C TYR A 77 16.10 14.44 -9.34
N SER A 78 17.00 14.46 -8.36
CA SER A 78 17.96 13.38 -8.10
C SER A 78 17.31 12.18 -7.42
N ILE A 79 16.27 11.62 -8.07
CA ILE A 79 15.58 10.42 -7.60
C ILE A 79 16.35 9.19 -8.09
N ASP A 80 16.59 8.25 -7.18
CA ASP A 80 17.13 6.94 -7.52
C ASP A 80 16.01 6.09 -8.12
N ASP A 81 16.09 5.84 -9.41
CA ASP A 81 15.09 5.09 -10.18
C ASP A 81 14.98 3.61 -9.76
N LYS A 82 16.02 3.07 -9.11
CA LYS A 82 16.00 1.73 -8.52
C LYS A 82 15.23 1.65 -7.20
N ARG A 83 14.93 2.77 -6.57
CA ARG A 83 14.24 2.86 -5.29
C ARG A 83 12.99 3.73 -5.37
N ILE A 84 12.06 3.31 -6.23
CA ILE A 84 10.71 3.89 -6.34
C ILE A 84 9.75 2.92 -5.66
N TYR A 85 8.95 3.43 -4.75
CA TYR A 85 8.01 2.65 -3.95
C TYR A 85 6.58 3.16 -4.16
N ALA A 86 5.60 2.26 -4.10
CA ALA A 86 4.19 2.63 -4.14
C ALA A 86 3.47 2.19 -2.86
N THR A 87 2.58 3.03 -2.41
CA THR A 87 1.63 2.68 -1.35
C THR A 87 0.31 3.43 -1.55
N GLY A 88 -0.72 2.90 -0.98
CA GLY A 88 -2.05 3.52 -0.98
C GLY A 88 -3.05 2.65 -0.26
N GLN A 89 -4.15 3.27 0.10
CA GLN A 89 -5.25 2.62 0.80
C GLN A 89 -6.52 2.63 -0.04
N SER A 90 -7.33 1.56 0.06
CA SER A 90 -8.61 1.45 -0.65
C SER A 90 -8.43 1.71 -2.16
N MET A 91 -9.06 2.72 -2.74
CA MET A 91 -8.86 3.12 -4.14
C MET A 91 -7.36 3.30 -4.48
N GLY A 92 -6.58 3.97 -3.63
CA GLY A 92 -5.15 4.16 -3.84
C GLY A 92 -4.35 2.85 -3.82
N GLY A 93 -4.75 1.90 -2.99
CA GLY A 93 -4.20 0.54 -2.98
C GLY A 93 -4.57 -0.23 -4.24
N MET A 94 -5.81 -0.09 -4.73
CA MET A 94 -6.25 -0.64 -6.02
C MET A 94 -5.43 -0.07 -7.18
N MET A 95 -5.19 1.24 -7.18
CA MET A 95 -4.30 1.90 -8.17
C MET A 95 -2.88 1.32 -8.11
N ALA A 96 -2.34 1.10 -6.90
CA ALA A 96 -1.02 0.49 -6.75
C ALA A 96 -0.98 -0.94 -7.33
N ILE A 97 -2.04 -1.75 -7.15
CA ILE A 97 -2.15 -3.07 -7.78
C ILE A 97 -2.13 -2.92 -9.30
N VAL A 98 -2.96 -2.04 -9.86
CA VAL A 98 -3.03 -1.81 -11.30
C VAL A 98 -1.67 -1.38 -11.86
N MET A 99 -0.99 -0.45 -11.20
CA MET A 99 0.35 -0.02 -11.61
C MET A 99 1.37 -1.16 -11.53
N ASN A 100 1.30 -2.03 -10.51
CA ASN A 100 2.21 -3.17 -10.38
C ASN A 100 2.04 -4.20 -11.51
N TYR A 101 0.83 -4.48 -11.99
CA TYR A 101 0.67 -5.43 -13.08
C TYR A 101 0.83 -4.78 -14.47
N LYS A 102 0.49 -3.51 -14.65
CA LYS A 102 0.71 -2.78 -15.92
C LYS A 102 2.18 -2.42 -16.13
N TYR A 103 2.90 -2.11 -15.05
CA TYR A 103 4.28 -1.64 -15.05
C TYR A 103 5.12 -2.41 -14.01
N PRO A 104 5.31 -3.72 -14.18
CA PRO A 104 5.88 -4.59 -13.14
C PRO A 104 7.31 -4.21 -12.71
N GLU A 105 8.04 -3.50 -13.57
CA GLU A 105 9.40 -3.03 -13.31
C GLU A 105 9.46 -1.60 -12.70
N LEU A 106 8.31 -0.98 -12.43
CA LEU A 106 8.30 0.42 -11.96
C LEU A 106 8.75 0.54 -10.51
N PHE A 107 8.24 -0.32 -9.64
CA PHE A 107 8.44 -0.21 -8.19
C PHE A 107 9.42 -1.26 -7.66
N ALA A 108 10.30 -0.84 -6.76
CA ALA A 108 11.16 -1.75 -6.00
C ALA A 108 10.36 -2.55 -4.95
N ALA A 109 9.35 -1.93 -4.37
CA ALA A 109 8.38 -2.55 -3.47
C ALA A 109 7.07 -1.77 -3.44
N SER A 110 6.00 -2.43 -3.02
CA SER A 110 4.69 -1.79 -2.81
C SER A 110 4.06 -2.23 -1.49
N TYR A 111 3.47 -1.27 -0.76
CA TYR A 111 2.69 -1.52 0.45
C TYR A 111 1.20 -1.30 0.15
N LEU A 112 0.43 -2.37 0.08
CA LEU A 112 -0.96 -2.40 -0.36
C LEU A 112 -1.88 -2.49 0.86
N VAL A 113 -2.68 -1.45 1.11
CA VAL A 113 -3.47 -1.34 2.34
C VAL A 113 -4.97 -1.32 2.05
N ALA A 114 -5.72 -2.24 2.67
CA ALA A 114 -7.18 -2.33 2.62
C ALA A 114 -7.74 -2.20 1.19
N CYS A 115 -7.28 -3.03 0.27
CA CYS A 115 -7.66 -2.96 -1.14
C CYS A 115 -7.83 -4.35 -1.75
N GLN A 116 -8.40 -4.40 -2.93
CA GLN A 116 -8.58 -5.61 -3.75
C GLN A 116 -8.52 -5.25 -5.24
N TRP A 117 -8.47 -6.26 -6.08
CA TRP A 117 -8.58 -6.12 -7.54
C TRP A 117 -9.02 -7.47 -8.15
N ASN A 118 -9.22 -7.47 -9.47
CA ASN A 118 -9.49 -8.70 -10.22
C ASN A 118 -8.25 -9.60 -10.24
N GLU A 119 -8.32 -10.77 -9.62
CA GLU A 119 -7.22 -11.72 -9.51
C GLU A 119 -6.71 -12.24 -10.86
N LYS A 120 -7.52 -12.16 -11.93
CA LYS A 120 -7.14 -12.63 -13.27
C LYS A 120 -6.09 -11.72 -13.94
N GLU A 121 -5.94 -10.48 -13.47
CA GLU A 121 -5.04 -9.50 -14.06
C GLU A 121 -3.67 -9.43 -13.39
N VAL A 122 -3.54 -9.94 -12.16
CA VAL A 122 -2.37 -9.69 -11.31
C VAL A 122 -1.14 -10.56 -11.63
N ALA A 123 -1.24 -11.51 -12.55
CA ALA A 123 -0.15 -12.43 -12.88
C ALA A 123 1.22 -11.75 -13.13
N PRO A 124 1.31 -10.59 -13.83
CA PRO A 124 2.60 -9.93 -14.08
C PRO A 124 3.32 -9.48 -12.80
N MET A 125 2.61 -9.24 -11.70
CA MET A 125 3.20 -8.78 -10.44
C MET A 125 3.67 -9.92 -9.52
N ALA A 126 3.71 -11.17 -9.98
CA ALA A 126 4.08 -12.33 -9.15
C ALA A 126 5.53 -12.28 -8.61
N LYS A 127 6.42 -11.53 -9.26
CA LYS A 127 7.81 -11.34 -8.83
C LYS A 127 8.03 -10.06 -8.03
N ASN A 128 7.02 -9.20 -7.90
CA ASN A 128 7.16 -7.93 -7.20
C ASN A 128 7.29 -8.15 -5.68
N ASN A 129 8.01 -7.27 -5.02
CA ASN A 129 8.08 -7.23 -3.56
C ASN A 129 6.85 -6.50 -3.03
N LEU A 130 5.96 -7.23 -2.37
CA LEU A 130 4.70 -6.68 -1.88
C LEU A 130 4.57 -6.91 -0.38
N TRP A 131 4.12 -5.86 0.33
CA TRP A 131 3.52 -6.03 1.65
C TRP A 131 2.04 -5.70 1.56
N ILE A 132 1.19 -6.61 1.99
CA ILE A 132 -0.26 -6.48 1.95
C ILE A 132 -0.77 -6.45 3.39
N MET A 133 -1.63 -5.48 3.71
CA MET A 133 -2.29 -5.34 5.00
C MET A 133 -3.79 -5.14 4.81
N VAL A 134 -4.60 -6.07 5.33
CA VAL A 134 -6.07 -5.98 5.33
C VAL A 134 -6.62 -6.45 6.68
N SER A 135 -7.82 -6.01 7.07
CA SER A 135 -8.53 -6.62 8.20
C SER A 135 -9.31 -7.85 7.74
N THR A 136 -9.32 -8.92 8.56
CA THR A 136 -10.18 -10.09 8.31
C THR A 136 -11.67 -9.76 8.40
N GLY A 137 -12.02 -8.60 8.96
CA GLY A 137 -13.37 -8.06 8.99
C GLY A 137 -13.74 -7.18 7.78
N ASP A 138 -12.81 -6.92 6.87
CA ASP A 138 -13.07 -6.20 5.62
C ASP A 138 -13.70 -7.14 4.59
N GLU A 139 -15.01 -6.99 4.36
CA GLU A 139 -15.81 -7.90 3.55
C GLU A 139 -15.44 -7.89 2.06
N LYS A 140 -14.68 -6.90 1.59
CA LYS A 140 -14.20 -6.82 0.21
C LYS A 140 -12.70 -7.08 0.09
N ALA A 141 -11.88 -6.34 0.82
CA ALA A 141 -10.44 -6.40 0.67
C ALA A 141 -9.87 -7.75 1.13
N TYR A 142 -10.38 -8.34 2.20
CA TYR A 142 -9.87 -9.61 2.70
C TYR A 142 -10.11 -10.78 1.72
N PRO A 143 -11.34 -11.07 1.25
CA PRO A 143 -11.53 -12.12 0.25
C PRO A 143 -10.84 -11.80 -1.08
N GLY A 144 -10.82 -10.53 -1.50
CA GLY A 144 -10.13 -10.12 -2.72
C GLY A 144 -8.62 -10.36 -2.67
N MET A 145 -7.95 -9.99 -1.56
CA MET A 145 -6.53 -10.25 -1.39
C MET A 145 -6.19 -11.74 -1.22
N ASN A 146 -7.09 -12.53 -0.65
CA ASN A 146 -6.95 -13.98 -0.64
C ASN A 146 -6.96 -14.56 -2.07
N ALA A 147 -7.86 -14.10 -2.94
CA ALA A 147 -7.91 -14.50 -4.33
C ALA A 147 -6.64 -14.07 -5.09
N ILE A 148 -6.23 -12.81 -4.95
CA ILE A 148 -5.01 -12.26 -5.56
C ILE A 148 -3.78 -13.06 -5.14
N THR A 149 -3.56 -13.25 -3.84
CA THR A 149 -2.36 -13.97 -3.36
C THR A 149 -2.37 -15.44 -3.75
N SER A 150 -3.56 -16.06 -3.85
CA SER A 150 -3.69 -17.42 -4.37
C SER A 150 -3.30 -17.51 -5.85
N GLU A 151 -3.69 -16.54 -6.67
CA GLU A 151 -3.30 -16.50 -8.08
C GLU A 151 -1.79 -16.22 -8.24
N LEU A 152 -1.24 -15.29 -7.44
CA LEU A 152 0.20 -14.99 -7.47
C LEU A 152 1.05 -16.21 -7.09
N ILE A 153 0.61 -17.04 -6.13
CA ILE A 153 1.28 -18.32 -5.79
C ILE A 153 1.30 -19.24 -6.99
N LYS A 154 0.19 -19.40 -7.74
CA LYS A 154 0.15 -20.21 -8.97
C LYS A 154 1.13 -19.69 -10.03
N LYS A 155 1.45 -18.41 -10.00
CA LYS A 155 2.44 -17.76 -10.90
C LYS A 155 3.85 -17.74 -10.34
N GLY A 156 4.11 -18.47 -9.25
CA GLY A 156 5.46 -18.66 -8.69
C GLY A 156 5.86 -17.68 -7.60
N ALA A 157 4.94 -16.86 -7.11
CA ALA A 157 5.21 -16.01 -5.93
C ALA A 157 5.33 -16.86 -4.66
N THR A 158 6.18 -16.41 -3.75
CA THR A 158 6.27 -16.95 -2.39
C THR A 158 5.57 -15.97 -1.43
N VAL A 159 4.66 -16.49 -0.60
CA VAL A 159 3.82 -15.67 0.27
C VAL A 159 3.99 -16.09 1.73
N THR A 160 4.45 -15.17 2.58
CA THR A 160 4.36 -15.30 4.04
C THR A 160 3.03 -14.75 4.52
N ARG A 161 2.31 -15.50 5.36
CA ARG A 161 1.03 -15.09 5.95
C ARG A 161 1.14 -15.03 7.46
N GLU A 162 0.68 -13.92 8.06
CA GLU A 162 0.60 -13.76 9.51
C GLU A 162 -0.68 -12.98 9.87
N ALA A 163 -1.28 -13.36 11.00
CA ALA A 163 -2.41 -12.63 11.57
C ALA A 163 -1.93 -11.85 12.80
N TRP A 164 -2.27 -10.58 12.87
CA TRP A 164 -1.88 -9.67 13.94
C TRP A 164 -3.13 -9.05 14.58
N LYS A 165 -3.04 -8.66 15.82
CA LYS A 165 -4.04 -7.77 16.41
C LYS A 165 -3.70 -6.33 16.05
N ALA A 166 -4.72 -5.54 15.69
CA ALA A 166 -4.51 -4.14 15.32
C ALA A 166 -4.22 -3.22 16.53
N ASP A 167 -4.40 -3.74 17.75
CA ASP A 167 -4.09 -3.06 19.02
C ASP A 167 -2.74 -3.48 19.63
N TYR A 168 -1.88 -4.15 18.87
CA TYR A 168 -0.51 -4.43 19.31
C TYR A 168 0.23 -3.16 19.72
N THR A 169 1.09 -3.27 20.74
CA THR A 169 2.06 -2.21 21.05
C THR A 169 3.11 -2.09 19.94
N ASN A 170 3.86 -1.00 19.92
CA ASN A 170 4.95 -0.82 18.94
C ASN A 170 5.99 -1.94 19.03
N GLU A 171 6.29 -2.42 20.22
CA GLU A 171 7.23 -3.53 20.45
C GLU A 171 6.70 -4.83 19.85
N GLN A 172 5.41 -5.13 20.06
CA GLN A 172 4.75 -6.32 19.51
C GLN A 172 4.70 -6.26 17.97
N PHE A 173 4.37 -5.08 17.39
CA PHE A 173 4.42 -4.89 15.95
C PHE A 173 5.82 -5.08 15.40
N LEU A 174 6.85 -4.52 16.06
CA LEU A 174 8.24 -4.65 15.62
C LEU A 174 8.70 -6.11 15.62
N GLU A 175 8.36 -6.87 16.67
CA GLU A 175 8.67 -8.29 16.76
C GLU A 175 7.95 -9.08 15.65
N ALA A 176 6.65 -8.85 15.48
CA ALA A 176 5.86 -9.49 14.43
C ALA A 176 6.36 -9.16 13.03
N ALA A 177 6.72 -7.89 12.77
CA ALA A 177 7.29 -7.47 11.49
C ALA A 177 8.65 -8.14 11.23
N ARG A 178 9.55 -8.22 12.23
CA ARG A 178 10.84 -8.93 12.12
C ARG A 178 10.65 -10.39 11.75
N LYS A 179 9.68 -11.07 12.36
CA LYS A 179 9.34 -12.46 12.05
C LYS A 179 8.92 -12.61 10.59
N VAL A 180 8.06 -11.73 10.08
CA VAL A 180 7.63 -11.73 8.68
C VAL A 180 8.80 -11.41 7.73
N ILE A 181 9.62 -10.43 8.06
CA ILE A 181 10.77 -10.01 7.25
C ILE A 181 11.81 -11.14 7.13
N SER A 182 12.03 -11.91 8.21
CA SER A 182 12.99 -13.03 8.20
C SER A 182 12.63 -14.14 7.22
N GLN A 183 11.37 -14.21 6.76
CA GLN A 183 10.93 -15.18 5.76
C GLN A 183 11.36 -14.73 4.36
N LYS A 184 11.95 -15.66 3.60
CA LYS A 184 12.44 -15.42 2.22
C LYS A 184 11.30 -15.39 1.18
N SER A 185 10.20 -14.70 1.47
CA SER A 185 9.10 -14.52 0.53
C SER A 185 9.16 -13.14 -0.12
N ASN A 186 8.74 -13.02 -1.37
CA ASN A 186 8.60 -11.74 -2.02
C ASN A 186 7.28 -11.03 -1.65
N ILE A 187 6.28 -11.78 -1.19
CA ILE A 187 5.01 -11.21 -0.74
C ILE A 187 4.82 -11.46 0.77
N LYS A 188 4.64 -10.37 1.50
CA LYS A 188 4.27 -10.36 2.92
C LYS A 188 2.77 -10.08 2.99
N TYR A 189 1.97 -11.05 3.40
CA TYR A 189 0.52 -10.88 3.56
C TYR A 189 0.17 -10.95 5.04
N THR A 190 -0.03 -9.80 5.64
CA THR A 190 -0.41 -9.66 7.04
C THR A 190 -1.86 -9.21 7.15
N THR A 191 -2.58 -9.75 8.13
CA THR A 191 -3.99 -9.40 8.35
C THR A 191 -4.20 -8.92 9.77
N PHE A 192 -5.08 -7.94 9.97
CA PHE A 192 -5.60 -7.64 11.29
C PHE A 192 -6.77 -8.55 11.63
N GLU A 193 -6.77 -9.10 12.85
CA GLU A 193 -7.91 -9.85 13.38
C GLU A 193 -9.12 -8.92 13.53
N LYS A 194 -10.27 -9.36 13.03
CA LYS A 194 -11.55 -8.63 13.15
C LYS A 194 -11.82 -8.23 14.59
N GLY A 195 -12.24 -6.99 14.80
CA GLY A 195 -12.65 -6.47 16.11
C GLY A 195 -11.50 -5.99 17.00
N THR A 196 -10.24 -6.15 16.58
CA THR A 196 -9.08 -5.70 17.37
C THR A 196 -8.64 -4.27 17.08
N ASN A 197 -9.22 -3.63 16.05
CA ASN A 197 -8.78 -2.30 15.63
C ASN A 197 -9.25 -1.22 16.63
N PRO A 198 -8.34 -0.46 17.25
CA PRO A 198 -8.69 0.54 18.26
C PRO A 198 -9.50 1.73 17.73
N TYR A 199 -9.54 1.91 16.40
CA TYR A 199 -10.33 2.94 15.74
C TYR A 199 -11.76 2.50 15.39
N LEU A 200 -12.15 1.27 15.74
CA LEU A 200 -13.54 0.86 15.62
C LEU A 200 -14.37 1.62 16.64
N ALA A 201 -15.41 2.34 16.16
CA ALA A 201 -16.39 2.90 17.07
C ALA A 201 -17.14 1.77 17.78
N LYS A 202 -17.58 1.99 19.03
CA LYS A 202 -18.39 1.00 19.79
C LYS A 202 -19.65 0.54 19.05
N ASN A 203 -20.16 1.35 18.10
CA ASN A 203 -21.28 1.05 17.21
C ASN A 203 -20.80 1.07 15.75
N ALA A 204 -19.67 0.43 15.46
CA ALA A 204 -19.05 0.45 14.16
C ALA A 204 -19.97 -0.14 13.08
N ASN A 205 -20.12 0.60 11.98
CA ASN A 205 -20.68 0.04 10.76
C ASN A 205 -19.65 -0.91 10.09
N PRO A 206 -20.05 -1.77 9.14
CA PRO A 206 -19.14 -2.69 8.45
C PRO A 206 -17.93 -2.02 7.79
N GLY A 207 -18.04 -0.74 7.38
CA GLY A 207 -16.94 0.02 6.79
C GLY A 207 -15.84 0.43 7.78
N SER A 208 -16.03 0.27 9.09
CA SER A 208 -15.03 0.65 10.08
C SER A 208 -13.81 -0.26 10.08
N GLU A 209 -13.94 -1.55 9.79
CA GLU A 209 -12.81 -2.47 9.63
C GLU A 209 -11.95 -2.06 8.44
N HIS A 210 -12.58 -1.68 7.33
CA HIS A 210 -11.89 -1.17 6.16
C HIS A 210 -11.10 0.10 6.45
N ALA A 211 -11.78 1.16 6.87
CA ALA A 211 -11.16 2.46 7.16
C ALA A 211 -10.20 2.43 8.36
N GLY A 212 -10.48 1.63 9.37
CA GLY A 212 -9.62 1.45 10.54
C GLY A 212 -8.25 0.84 10.18
N THR A 213 -8.19 0.03 9.13
CA THR A 213 -6.96 -0.65 8.73
C THR A 213 -5.81 0.34 8.47
N TRP A 214 -6.01 1.37 7.66
CA TRP A 214 -4.92 2.28 7.34
C TRP A 214 -4.57 3.26 8.45
N LYS A 215 -5.45 3.48 9.42
CA LYS A 215 -5.13 4.29 10.61
C LYS A 215 -4.05 3.64 11.47
N VAL A 216 -3.93 2.31 11.42
CA VAL A 216 -2.88 1.54 12.10
C VAL A 216 -1.70 1.27 11.16
N ALA A 217 -1.99 0.80 9.94
CA ALA A 217 -1.03 0.23 9.00
C ALA A 217 0.22 1.10 8.75
N TYR A 218 0.05 2.41 8.54
CA TYR A 218 1.15 3.32 8.22
C TYR A 218 2.06 3.66 9.41
N ASN A 219 1.68 3.25 10.62
CA ASN A 219 2.45 3.48 11.84
C ASN A 219 3.13 2.20 12.38
N ILE A 220 3.04 1.08 11.65
CA ILE A 220 3.64 -0.18 12.07
C ILE A 220 5.17 -0.11 11.93
N PRO A 221 5.93 -0.26 13.04
CA PRO A 221 7.37 -0.30 12.98
C PRO A 221 7.88 -1.49 12.13
N GLY A 222 8.93 -1.25 11.33
CA GLY A 222 9.59 -2.27 10.52
C GLY A 222 9.01 -2.44 9.11
N VAL A 223 7.75 -2.07 8.85
CA VAL A 223 7.16 -2.18 7.49
C VAL A 223 7.85 -1.21 6.52
N LYS A 224 8.06 0.04 6.94
CA LYS A 224 8.80 1.02 6.14
C LYS A 224 10.26 0.63 5.99
N ASP A 225 10.92 0.17 7.06
CA ASP A 225 12.30 -0.32 7.00
C ASP A 225 12.46 -1.43 5.94
N TRP A 226 11.50 -2.38 5.91
CA TRP A 226 11.47 -3.41 4.87
C TRP A 226 11.29 -2.80 3.48
N MET A 227 10.36 -1.87 3.31
CA MET A 227 10.09 -1.25 2.01
C MET A 227 11.33 -0.54 1.47
N PHE A 228 11.98 0.28 2.29
CA PHE A 228 13.18 1.03 1.93
C PHE A 228 14.43 0.14 1.75
N SER A 229 14.43 -1.08 2.26
CA SER A 229 15.50 -2.05 2.02
C SER A 229 15.43 -2.72 0.65
N GLN A 230 14.32 -2.55 -0.10
CA GLN A 230 14.16 -3.13 -1.43
C GLN A 230 14.75 -2.21 -2.51
N SER A 231 15.35 -2.82 -3.52
CA SER A 231 15.88 -2.13 -4.70
C SER A 231 15.65 -3.00 -5.93
N LYS A 232 15.38 -2.38 -7.06
CA LYS A 232 15.34 -3.09 -8.35
C LYS A 232 16.75 -3.54 -8.72
N GLN A 233 16.83 -4.68 -9.38
CA GLN A 233 18.07 -5.22 -9.90
C GLN A 233 18.61 -4.43 -11.09
#